data_39cdf24b4d157de6f38f81e4c52d3f19
#
_entry.id   39cdf24b4d157de6f38f81e4c52d3f19
#
_cell.length_a   1.000
_cell.length_b   1.000
_cell.length_c   1.000
_cell.angle_alpha   90.00
_cell.angle_beta   90.00
_cell.angle_gamma   90.00
#
_symmetry.space_group_name_H-M   'P 1'
#
loop_
_entity.id
_entity.type
_entity.pdbx_description
1 polymer ?
#
loop_
_entity_poly.entity_id
_entity_poly.type
_entity_poly.pdbx_seq_one_letter_code
_entity_poly.pdbx_strand_id
1 'polypeptide(L)'
;MNPFTNHTGIVATMDRSNVDTDQIIPKQFLKRIERTGFGQFLFFDWRFDDAGNPNPEFELNRSEFSDASVLVARENFGNGSSREHAVWALDDYGFKCVIAESFADIFYNNCSKNGLLPVV
;
A
#
# COMPACT_ATOMS: atom_id res chain seq x y z
N MET A 1 15.76 -10.25 4.75
CA MET A 1 14.69 -10.25 3.74
C MET A 1 15.04 -11.26 2.65
N ASN A 2 14.08 -12.10 2.30
CA ASN A 2 14.31 -13.10 1.27
C ASN A 2 14.30 -12.47 -0.13
N PRO A 3 15.16 -12.92 -1.04
CA PRO A 3 15.10 -12.47 -2.43
C PRO A 3 13.73 -12.76 -3.04
N PHE A 4 13.25 -11.82 -3.84
CA PHE A 4 12.01 -12.00 -4.57
C PHE A 4 12.31 -12.74 -5.88
N THR A 5 11.82 -13.94 -6.04
CA THR A 5 12.04 -14.74 -7.26
C THR A 5 10.79 -14.79 -8.15
N ASN A 6 9.64 -15.12 -7.57
CA ASN A 6 8.36 -15.04 -8.27
C ASN A 6 7.24 -14.95 -7.23
N HIS A 7 6.07 -14.54 -7.67
CA HIS A 7 4.90 -14.46 -6.80
C HIS A 7 3.63 -14.65 -7.61
N THR A 8 2.74 -15.48 -7.10
CA THR A 8 1.40 -15.66 -7.67
C THR A 8 0.38 -15.37 -6.58
N GLY A 9 -0.61 -14.56 -6.89
CA GLY A 9 -1.61 -14.18 -5.90
C GLY A 9 -2.81 -13.48 -6.52
N ILE A 10 -3.78 -13.15 -5.67
CA ILE A 10 -4.99 -12.44 -6.07
C ILE A 10 -4.63 -10.97 -6.27
N VAL A 11 -5.13 -10.41 -7.37
CA VAL A 11 -4.90 -9.02 -7.76
C VAL A 11 -6.07 -8.15 -7.30
N ALA A 12 -5.77 -7.09 -6.57
CA ALA A 12 -6.74 -6.04 -6.26
C ALA A 12 -6.46 -4.83 -7.13
N THR A 13 -7.50 -4.22 -7.67
CA THR A 13 -7.36 -3.04 -8.53
C THR A 13 -7.83 -1.78 -7.81
N MET A 14 -7.06 -0.72 -7.96
CA MET A 14 -7.37 0.58 -7.41
C MET A 14 -7.21 1.63 -8.51
N ASP A 15 -8.34 2.05 -9.08
CA ASP A 15 -8.36 2.96 -10.23
C ASP A 15 -8.12 4.40 -9.78
N ARG A 16 -6.91 4.66 -9.27
CA ARG A 16 -6.51 5.96 -8.74
C ARG A 16 -5.11 6.31 -9.20
N SER A 17 -4.94 7.57 -9.63
CA SER A 17 -3.63 8.16 -9.91
C SER A 17 -3.18 9.00 -8.73
N ASN A 18 -1.88 9.26 -8.64
CA ASN A 18 -1.29 10.17 -7.65
C ASN A 18 -1.61 9.77 -6.21
N VAL A 19 -1.63 8.47 -5.94
CA VAL A 19 -1.81 7.96 -4.58
C VAL A 19 -0.57 8.36 -3.77
N ASP A 20 -0.74 9.28 -2.83
CA ASP A 20 0.40 9.79 -2.08
C ASP A 20 0.63 9.03 -0.77
N THR A 21 1.78 9.28 -0.16
CA THR A 21 2.18 8.56 1.04
C THR A 21 1.29 8.87 2.26
N ASP A 22 0.66 10.05 2.31
CA ASP A 22 -0.33 10.36 3.36
C ASP A 22 -1.61 9.55 3.21
N GLN A 23 -1.98 9.21 1.98
CA GLN A 23 -3.13 8.34 1.71
C GLN A 23 -2.81 6.89 2.03
N ILE A 24 -1.59 6.46 1.71
CA ILE A 24 -1.13 5.09 2.01
C ILE A 24 -1.05 4.88 3.52
N ILE A 25 -0.42 5.81 4.23
CA ILE A 25 -0.31 5.77 5.69
C ILE A 25 -0.45 7.18 6.26
N PRO A 26 -1.58 7.52 6.91
CA PRO A 26 -1.77 8.83 7.50
C PRO A 26 -0.73 9.15 8.55
N LYS A 27 -0.31 10.43 8.61
CA LYS A 27 0.81 10.84 9.49
C LYS A 27 0.57 10.62 10.98
N GLN A 28 -0.69 10.56 11.44
CA GLN A 28 -0.96 10.32 12.85
C GLN A 28 -0.44 8.98 13.34
N PHE A 29 -0.22 8.03 12.42
CA PHE A 29 0.28 6.69 12.77
C PHE A 29 1.80 6.58 12.73
N LEU A 30 2.51 7.62 12.31
CA LEU A 30 3.97 7.59 12.16
C LEU A 30 4.72 7.71 13.48
N LYS A 31 4.03 8.01 14.56
CA LYS A 31 4.64 8.15 15.90
C LYS A 31 4.89 6.81 16.58
N ARG A 32 4.42 5.71 15.99
CA ARG A 32 4.69 4.37 16.52
C ARG A 32 6.18 4.08 16.45
N ILE A 33 6.70 3.44 17.48
CA ILE A 33 8.10 3.00 17.52
C ILE A 33 8.26 1.62 16.88
N GLU A 34 7.24 0.81 16.88
CA GLU A 34 7.27 -0.54 16.27
C GLU A 34 7.38 -0.42 14.75
N ARG A 35 8.10 -1.35 14.14
CA ARG A 35 8.21 -1.43 12.67
C ARG A 35 7.18 -2.35 12.04
N THR A 36 6.39 -3.04 12.85
CA THR A 36 5.39 -4.00 12.39
C THR A 36 4.00 -3.54 12.79
N GLY A 37 2.97 -4.14 12.20
CA GLY A 37 1.60 -3.81 12.52
C GLY A 37 1.06 -2.58 11.81
N PHE A 38 1.79 -2.01 10.85
CA PHE A 38 1.31 -0.85 10.11
C PHE A 38 0.21 -1.18 9.10
N GLY A 39 0.05 -2.46 8.75
CA GLY A 39 -0.99 -2.88 7.80
C GLY A 39 -2.40 -2.50 8.23
N GLN A 40 -2.67 -2.47 9.53
CA GLN A 40 -3.97 -2.05 10.05
C GLN A 40 -4.29 -0.59 9.75
N PHE A 41 -3.28 0.22 9.43
CA PHE A 41 -3.44 1.64 9.12
C PHE A 41 -3.36 1.93 7.62
N LEU A 42 -3.10 0.92 6.79
CA LEU A 42 -2.99 1.08 5.34
C LEU A 42 -4.28 1.69 4.78
N PHE A 43 -4.14 2.78 4.02
CA PHE A 43 -5.29 3.50 3.43
C PHE A 43 -6.38 3.80 4.44
N PHE A 44 -6.01 4.09 5.67
CA PHE A 44 -6.94 4.17 6.81
C PHE A 44 -8.09 5.12 6.55
N ASP A 45 -7.81 6.31 5.99
CA ASP A 45 -8.83 7.33 5.75
C ASP A 45 -9.81 6.94 4.64
N TRP A 46 -9.42 6.04 3.76
CA TRP A 46 -10.30 5.51 2.71
C TRP A 46 -11.02 4.23 3.14
N ARG A 47 -10.36 3.40 3.94
CA ARG A 47 -10.93 2.12 4.37
C ARG A 47 -12.03 2.28 5.40
N PHE A 48 -11.96 3.33 6.21
CA PHE A 48 -12.88 3.53 7.33
C PHE A 48 -13.54 4.90 7.24
N ASP A 49 -14.80 4.97 7.71
CA ASP A 49 -15.51 6.24 7.86
C ASP A 49 -15.14 6.91 9.20
N ASP A 50 -15.72 8.08 9.47
CA ASP A 50 -15.43 8.85 10.68
C ASP A 50 -15.85 8.12 11.97
N ALA A 51 -16.79 7.20 11.87
CA ALA A 51 -17.24 6.38 13.00
C ALA A 51 -16.38 5.12 13.19
N GLY A 52 -15.40 4.88 12.31
CA GLY A 52 -14.54 3.71 12.39
C GLY A 52 -15.10 2.47 11.73
N ASN A 53 -16.18 2.59 11.00
CA ASN A 53 -16.76 1.46 10.28
C ASN A 53 -16.14 1.32 8.88
N PRO A 54 -16.02 0.09 8.35
CA PRO A 54 -15.51 -0.10 6.99
C PRO A 54 -16.35 0.68 5.97
N ASN A 55 -15.67 1.41 5.09
CA ASN A 55 -16.33 2.16 4.03
C ASN A 55 -16.65 1.22 2.87
N PRO A 56 -17.93 0.95 2.57
CA PRO A 56 -18.29 -0.01 1.52
C PRO A 56 -17.95 0.49 0.11
N GLU A 57 -17.71 1.77 -0.06
CA GLU A 57 -17.37 2.34 -1.36
C GLU A 57 -15.89 2.23 -1.70
N PHE A 58 -15.03 1.94 -0.72
CA PHE A 58 -13.62 1.78 -1.00
C PHE A 58 -13.35 0.42 -1.64
N GLU A 59 -12.68 0.45 -2.78
CA GLU A 59 -12.50 -0.75 -3.61
C GLU A 59 -11.79 -1.91 -2.90
N LEU A 60 -10.80 -1.62 -2.04
CA LEU A 60 -10.06 -2.68 -1.34
C LEU A 60 -10.85 -3.33 -0.20
N ASN A 61 -11.99 -2.76 0.18
CA ASN A 61 -12.88 -3.35 1.19
C ASN A 61 -13.82 -4.40 0.60
N ARG A 62 -13.79 -4.61 -0.72
CA ARG A 62 -14.59 -5.65 -1.35
C ARG A 62 -14.11 -7.02 -0.91
N SER A 63 -15.06 -7.92 -0.64
CA SER A 63 -14.73 -9.28 -0.16
C SER A 63 -13.86 -10.05 -1.14
N GLU A 64 -14.00 -9.81 -2.44
CA GLU A 64 -13.22 -10.46 -3.49
C GLU A 64 -11.72 -10.12 -3.41
N PHE A 65 -11.36 -9.02 -2.73
CA PHE A 65 -9.97 -8.58 -2.57
C PHE A 65 -9.40 -8.87 -1.17
N SER A 66 -10.12 -9.59 -0.31
CA SER A 66 -9.71 -9.81 1.08
C SER A 66 -8.35 -10.50 1.22
N ASP A 67 -8.00 -11.38 0.28
CA ASP A 67 -6.73 -12.11 0.29
C ASP A 67 -5.77 -11.62 -0.80
N ALA A 68 -5.98 -10.43 -1.35
CA ALA A 68 -5.15 -9.91 -2.42
C ALA A 68 -3.71 -9.70 -1.96
N SER A 69 -2.76 -10.05 -2.81
CA SER A 69 -1.33 -9.86 -2.55
C SER A 69 -0.64 -9.05 -3.65
N VAL A 70 -1.35 -8.69 -4.70
CA VAL A 70 -0.88 -7.82 -5.78
C VAL A 70 -1.83 -6.64 -5.91
N LEU A 71 -1.29 -5.44 -5.82
CA LEU A 71 -2.07 -4.20 -5.98
C LEU A 71 -1.77 -3.59 -7.34
N VAL A 72 -2.82 -3.25 -8.09
CA VAL A 72 -2.69 -2.54 -9.38
C VAL A 72 -3.28 -1.14 -9.21
N ALA A 73 -2.49 -0.15 -9.52
CA ALA A 73 -2.89 1.26 -9.46
C ALA A 73 -2.50 1.99 -10.75
N ARG A 74 -2.81 3.25 -10.82
CA ARG A 74 -2.50 4.06 -11.99
C ARG A 74 -1.16 4.79 -11.82
N GLU A 75 -0.98 5.93 -12.46
CA GLU A 75 0.29 6.62 -12.53
C GLU A 75 0.67 7.31 -11.21
N ASN A 76 1.97 7.53 -11.04
CA ASN A 76 2.57 8.31 -9.97
C ASN A 76 2.20 7.80 -8.58
N PHE A 77 2.30 6.49 -8.38
CA PHE A 77 1.99 5.85 -7.09
C PHE A 77 3.11 6.16 -6.07
N GLY A 78 2.71 6.54 -4.87
CA GLY A 78 3.65 6.80 -3.79
C GLY A 78 4.24 8.19 -3.77
N ASN A 79 3.60 9.17 -4.44
CA ASN A 79 4.10 10.53 -4.43
C ASN A 79 4.00 11.17 -3.03
N GLY A 80 4.57 12.35 -2.87
CA GLY A 80 4.56 13.07 -1.59
C GLY A 80 5.80 12.82 -0.78
N SER A 81 5.70 12.95 0.54
CA SER A 81 6.84 12.82 1.45
C SER A 81 7.43 11.43 1.46
N SER A 82 8.75 11.35 1.53
CA SER A 82 9.44 10.06 1.62
C SER A 82 9.15 9.38 2.96
N ARG A 83 8.51 8.19 2.90
CA ARG A 83 8.17 7.42 4.11
C ARG A 83 8.30 5.94 3.84
N GLU A 84 9.27 5.30 4.49
CA GLU A 84 9.37 3.85 4.46
C GLU A 84 8.14 3.19 5.11
N HIS A 85 7.47 3.90 6.02
CA HIS A 85 6.25 3.43 6.66
C HIS A 85 5.16 3.05 5.66
N ALA A 86 5.09 3.75 4.52
CA ALA A 86 4.12 3.42 3.47
C ALA A 86 4.39 2.02 2.91
N VAL A 87 5.66 1.69 2.69
CA VAL A 87 6.05 0.36 2.21
C VAL A 87 5.78 -0.70 3.28
N TRP A 88 6.10 -0.41 4.54
CA TRP A 88 5.84 -1.34 5.64
C TRP A 88 4.34 -1.63 5.78
N ALA A 89 3.50 -0.61 5.62
CA ALA A 89 2.05 -0.78 5.70
C ALA A 89 1.52 -1.69 4.58
N LEU A 90 1.99 -1.48 3.36
CA LEU A 90 1.60 -2.32 2.22
C LEU A 90 2.04 -3.77 2.43
N ASP A 91 3.28 -3.98 2.83
CA ASP A 91 3.82 -5.32 3.05
C ASP A 91 3.10 -6.04 4.20
N ASP A 92 2.91 -5.35 5.32
CA ASP A 92 2.25 -5.93 6.50
C ASP A 92 0.78 -6.24 6.25
N TYR A 93 0.12 -5.44 5.42
CA TYR A 93 -1.28 -5.70 5.03
C TYR A 93 -1.41 -6.97 4.18
N GLY A 94 -0.35 -7.35 3.45
CA GLY A 94 -0.33 -8.56 2.66
C GLY A 94 0.06 -8.37 1.19
N PHE A 95 0.32 -7.15 0.76
CA PHE A 95 0.75 -6.91 -0.62
C PHE A 95 2.24 -7.22 -0.76
N LYS A 96 2.57 -8.06 -1.72
CA LYS A 96 3.95 -8.42 -2.07
C LYS A 96 4.44 -7.74 -3.33
N CYS A 97 3.51 -7.22 -4.14
CA CYS A 97 3.79 -6.57 -5.41
C CYS A 97 2.81 -5.44 -5.64
N VAL A 98 3.31 -4.32 -6.14
CA VAL A 98 2.47 -3.22 -6.61
C VAL A 98 2.80 -2.97 -8.08
N ILE A 99 1.79 -3.01 -8.93
CA ILE A 99 1.89 -2.72 -10.36
C ILE A 99 1.23 -1.37 -10.59
N ALA A 100 1.94 -0.45 -11.22
CA ALA A 100 1.42 0.89 -11.51
C ALA A 100 1.99 1.38 -12.84
N GLU A 101 1.31 2.34 -13.46
CA GLU A 101 1.79 2.94 -14.69
C GLU A 101 3.11 3.69 -14.47
N SER A 102 3.27 4.29 -13.29
CA SER A 102 4.52 4.89 -12.86
C SER A 102 4.55 5.02 -11.34
N PHE A 103 5.73 5.24 -10.78
CA PHE A 103 5.97 5.43 -9.35
C PHE A 103 6.76 6.71 -9.12
N ALA A 104 6.55 7.32 -7.95
CA ALA A 104 7.47 8.34 -7.46
C ALA A 104 8.82 7.68 -7.14
N ASP A 105 9.93 8.34 -7.49
CA ASP A 105 11.28 7.74 -7.42
C ASP A 105 11.64 7.25 -6.03
N ILE A 106 11.39 8.05 -5.01
CA ILE A 106 11.74 7.69 -3.63
C ILE A 106 10.95 6.48 -3.16
N PHE A 107 9.66 6.45 -3.48
CA PHE A 107 8.80 5.32 -3.13
C PHE A 107 9.29 4.04 -3.81
N TYR A 108 9.61 4.11 -5.09
CA TYR A 108 10.13 2.98 -5.85
C TYR A 108 11.39 2.41 -5.19
N ASN A 109 12.32 3.28 -4.80
CA ASN A 109 13.57 2.86 -4.16
C ASN A 109 13.31 2.25 -2.78
N ASN A 110 12.38 2.79 -2.01
CA ASN A 110 12.01 2.25 -0.71
C ASN A 110 11.38 0.86 -0.82
N CYS A 111 10.57 0.63 -1.86
CA CYS A 111 9.98 -0.68 -2.11
C CYS A 111 11.07 -1.75 -2.29
N SER A 112 12.05 -1.45 -3.13
CA SER A 112 13.14 -2.38 -3.43
C SER A 112 13.94 -2.73 -2.18
N LYS A 113 14.18 -1.76 -1.30
CA LYS A 113 14.92 -1.97 -0.04
C LYS A 113 14.14 -2.82 0.96
N ASN A 114 12.83 -2.81 0.91
CA ASN A 114 11.98 -3.40 1.93
C ASN A 114 11.21 -4.64 1.47
N GLY A 115 11.56 -5.19 0.30
CA GLY A 115 11.00 -6.46 -0.14
C GLY A 115 9.63 -6.39 -0.80
N LEU A 116 9.15 -5.19 -1.09
CA LEU A 116 7.95 -4.99 -1.90
C LEU A 116 8.38 -4.80 -3.36
N LEU A 117 7.83 -5.61 -4.27
CA LEU A 117 8.20 -5.55 -5.68
C LEU A 117 7.40 -4.46 -6.39
N PRO A 118 8.02 -3.39 -6.87
CA PRO A 118 7.34 -2.41 -7.71
C PRO A 118 7.51 -2.79 -9.18
N VAL A 119 6.41 -2.80 -9.94
CA VAL A 119 6.40 -3.16 -11.36
C VAL A 119 5.67 -2.09 -12.16
N VAL A 120 6.33 -1.59 -13.18
CA VAL A 120 5.75 -0.62 -14.12
C VAL A 120 5.05 -1.33 -15.26
#